data_7d976b4e9cb08c99386d9179d4d18c52
#
_entry.id   7d976b4e9cb08c99386d9179d4d18c52
#
_cell.length_a   1.000
_cell.length_b   1.000
_cell.length_c   1.000
_cell.angle_alpha   90.00
_cell.angle_beta   90.00
_cell.angle_gamma   90.00
#
_symmetry.space_group_name_H-M   'P 1'
#
loop_
_entity.id
_entity.type
_entity.pdbx_description
1 polymer ?
#
loop_
_entity_poly.entity_id
_entity_poly.type
_entity_poly.pdbx_seq_one_letter_code
_entity_poly.pdbx_strand_id
1 'polypeptide(L)'
;MKKQILFASLVCAALGVQAQHVPSTIDSVFAPVRVGTPPSDAYIGLSKLESGEIRHYNFGEQAEPGNFYLSSKDNGLTWKRVNTPVGMPFADRQSPVSKEYIRVTHMPGMGVYCIRTEGGLKGGRSIIKIADTNSIMVKPPVFVDGGKRIVVAAHGDVTPKGCYTYVSDDDGLTWKRSNIVTTPNHEGGGFHKGIRWNHGAVEPTVIELKDGKLWMIMRTSLDYHYEAFSEDGGLTWSETRPSPFYGTITMPTMNRLEDGRLLFFWCNTTPLPEMETANGVWDDVFTNRDVTHVAISEDDGKTWIGMRELYLTPKRNDADYAGKGVDRSTHQAQMVEVKPGKILASIGQHATFRSMVMFDVDWLYETERYNDFADGLNQWTVFNYLKGIRGHCSYNRVPGCELVAHPNQEGKQVLQVKYRADESLVADTRGAVWNFPVMKQGTFKTSIRIPEGSEEVYLLLNDRWMNPCDTVARHECMYEVNLSRKQLGIRDNKWHEVTISWDLKQKNAPARIQVDGKKRNLRLNLKRPTLHGISYAHFMACPAQENPGILVEWVKASK
;
A
#
# COMPACT_ATOMS: atom_id res chain seq x y z
N MET A 1 -7.40 54.24 4.03
CA MET A 1 -6.32 53.24 4.16
C MET A 1 -6.53 52.09 3.15
N LYS A 2 -6.24 52.34 1.91
CA LYS A 2 -6.24 51.35 0.81
C LYS A 2 -5.17 51.80 -0.19
N LYS A 3 -3.92 51.42 0.00
CA LYS A 3 -2.82 51.61 -0.95
C LYS A 3 -1.54 51.04 -0.31
N GLN A 4 -1.38 49.72 -0.27
CA GLN A 4 -0.06 49.08 0.03
C GLN A 4 -0.05 47.55 -0.29
N ILE A 5 -0.82 47.05 -1.24
CA ILE A 5 -0.77 45.64 -1.66
C ILE A 5 -0.57 45.51 -3.20
N LEU A 6 0.13 46.40 -3.82
CA LEU A 6 0.32 46.35 -5.28
C LEU A 6 1.78 46.54 -5.73
N PHE A 7 2.79 46.22 -4.92
CA PHE A 7 4.19 46.41 -5.33
C PHE A 7 5.09 45.18 -5.13
N ALA A 8 4.54 44.03 -4.69
CA ALA A 8 5.33 42.81 -4.50
C ALA A 8 5.32 41.82 -5.69
N SER A 9 4.51 42.06 -6.72
CA SER A 9 4.32 41.10 -7.83
C SER A 9 5.13 41.42 -9.10
N LEU A 10 5.89 42.51 -9.16
CA LEU A 10 6.56 42.92 -10.40
C LEU A 10 8.09 42.83 -10.39
N VAL A 11 8.71 42.39 -9.31
CA VAL A 11 10.19 42.26 -9.23
C VAL A 11 10.67 40.81 -9.43
N CYS A 12 9.80 39.81 -9.41
CA CYS A 12 10.21 38.42 -9.60
C CYS A 12 10.33 37.94 -11.05
N ALA A 13 10.06 38.79 -12.03
CA ALA A 13 10.07 38.40 -13.46
C ALA A 13 11.44 38.58 -14.17
N ALA A 14 12.47 39.12 -13.52
CA ALA A 14 13.73 39.46 -14.17
C ALA A 14 14.99 38.71 -13.72
N LEU A 15 14.88 37.85 -12.71
CA LEU A 15 16.03 37.08 -12.23
C LEU A 15 15.68 35.60 -12.24
N GLY A 16 15.71 34.94 -13.33
CA GLY A 16 15.64 33.48 -13.52
C GLY A 16 15.72 32.54 -12.31
N VAL A 17 15.22 32.98 -11.16
CA VAL A 17 15.06 32.17 -9.96
C VAL A 17 13.80 31.33 -10.19
N GLN A 18 13.98 30.05 -10.55
CA GLN A 18 12.90 29.09 -10.47
C GLN A 18 12.31 29.22 -9.05
N ALA A 19 11.04 29.58 -8.96
CA ALA A 19 10.36 29.61 -7.68
C ALA A 19 10.48 28.21 -7.05
N GLN A 20 11.13 28.15 -5.91
CA GLN A 20 11.24 26.91 -5.14
C GLN A 20 9.82 26.44 -4.84
N HIS A 21 9.50 25.20 -5.16
CA HIS A 21 8.17 24.66 -4.88
C HIS A 21 7.92 24.69 -3.37
N VAL A 22 6.79 25.24 -2.98
CA VAL A 22 6.32 25.17 -1.60
C VAL A 22 5.39 23.96 -1.51
N PRO A 23 5.67 22.98 -0.62
CA PRO A 23 4.78 21.85 -0.41
C PRO A 23 3.34 22.33 -0.14
N SER A 24 2.36 21.57 -0.62
CA SER A 24 0.96 21.88 -0.34
C SER A 24 0.69 21.87 1.17
N THR A 25 -0.28 22.63 1.63
CA THR A 25 -0.70 22.60 3.05
C THR A 25 -1.16 21.21 3.46
N ILE A 26 -1.83 20.49 2.56
CA ILE A 26 -2.27 19.11 2.78
C ILE A 26 -1.06 18.20 2.99
N ASP A 27 -0.08 18.23 2.08
CA ASP A 27 1.11 17.35 2.17
C ASP A 27 1.95 17.63 3.44
N SER A 28 2.12 18.88 3.82
CA SER A 28 2.91 19.27 4.99
C SER A 28 2.21 19.00 6.33
N VAL A 29 0.88 19.07 6.37
CA VAL A 29 0.09 18.96 7.61
C VAL A 29 -0.49 17.56 7.81
N PHE A 30 -0.92 16.90 6.75
CA PHE A 30 -1.68 15.65 6.81
C PHE A 30 -0.89 14.41 6.39
N ALA A 31 0.30 14.55 5.85
CA ALA A 31 1.16 13.43 5.48
C ALA A 31 1.35 12.46 6.67
N PRO A 32 1.42 11.14 6.45
CA PRO A 32 1.57 10.18 7.52
C PRO A 32 2.85 10.37 8.31
N VAL A 33 2.74 10.34 9.63
CA VAL A 33 3.88 10.38 10.55
C VAL A 33 3.93 9.13 11.41
N ARG A 34 5.12 8.60 11.64
CA ARG A 34 5.33 7.46 12.52
C ARG A 34 5.19 7.91 13.98
N VAL A 35 4.31 7.25 14.74
CA VAL A 35 4.02 7.56 16.15
C VAL A 35 4.37 6.43 17.13
N GLY A 36 4.79 5.27 16.62
CA GLY A 36 5.17 4.15 17.47
C GLY A 36 5.49 2.87 16.70
N THR A 37 5.74 1.81 17.46
CA THR A 37 5.95 0.45 16.96
C THR A 37 4.92 -0.47 17.62
N PRO A 38 4.11 -1.21 16.85
CA PRO A 38 3.20 -2.21 17.40
C PRO A 38 3.97 -3.30 18.17
N PRO A 39 3.40 -3.86 19.25
CA PRO A 39 4.07 -4.90 20.04
C PRO A 39 4.08 -6.28 19.35
N SER A 40 3.21 -6.48 18.36
CA SER A 40 3.04 -7.74 17.62
C SER A 40 2.67 -7.45 16.18
N ASP A 41 2.37 -8.49 15.40
CA ASP A 41 1.84 -8.38 14.04
C ASP A 41 0.63 -7.45 14.01
N ALA A 42 0.55 -6.62 12.95
CA ALA A 42 -0.38 -5.50 12.95
C ALA A 42 -1.81 -5.84 12.50
N TYR A 43 -2.10 -7.09 12.12
CA TYR A 43 -3.41 -7.47 11.59
C TYR A 43 -4.53 -7.58 12.65
N ILE A 44 -4.18 -7.76 13.91
CA ILE A 44 -5.13 -7.75 15.04
C ILE A 44 -4.51 -7.07 16.26
N GLY A 45 -5.36 -6.64 17.21
CA GLY A 45 -4.93 -6.13 18.51
C GLY A 45 -5.07 -4.65 18.74
N LEU A 46 -5.27 -3.83 17.72
CA LEU A 46 -5.51 -2.40 17.87
C LEU A 46 -6.99 -2.13 18.14
N SER A 47 -7.31 -1.53 19.28
CA SER A 47 -8.68 -1.23 19.71
C SER A 47 -8.80 0.15 20.33
N LYS A 48 -9.90 0.86 20.03
CA LYS A 48 -10.30 2.10 20.71
C LYS A 48 -11.44 1.76 21.68
N LEU A 49 -11.24 2.06 22.95
CA LEU A 49 -12.22 1.82 23.99
C LEU A 49 -13.25 2.96 24.07
N GLU A 50 -14.39 2.71 24.70
CA GLU A 50 -15.42 3.72 24.98
C GLU A 50 -14.87 4.92 25.75
N SER A 51 -13.89 4.70 26.64
CA SER A 51 -13.18 5.76 27.37
C SER A 51 -12.32 6.67 26.48
N GLY A 52 -12.14 6.35 25.20
CA GLY A 52 -11.19 6.99 24.29
C GLY A 52 -9.75 6.45 24.40
N GLU A 53 -9.46 5.58 25.36
CA GLU A 53 -8.16 4.90 25.44
C GLU A 53 -7.95 4.03 24.19
N ILE A 54 -6.77 4.10 23.60
CA ILE A 54 -6.38 3.22 22.50
C ILE A 54 -5.38 2.18 23.04
N ARG A 55 -5.65 0.92 22.75
CA ARG A 55 -4.78 -0.19 23.13
C ARG A 55 -4.28 -0.93 21.90
N HIS A 56 -3.03 -1.37 21.95
CA HIS A 56 -2.47 -2.37 21.03
C HIS A 56 -1.96 -3.55 21.84
N TYR A 57 -2.65 -4.68 21.72
CA TYR A 57 -2.35 -5.88 22.50
C TYR A 57 -1.19 -6.66 21.91
N ASN A 58 -0.44 -7.33 22.79
CA ASN A 58 0.69 -8.17 22.44
C ASN A 58 0.22 -9.62 22.19
N PHE A 59 -0.20 -9.88 20.97
CA PHE A 59 -0.48 -11.24 20.49
C PHE A 59 -0.25 -11.30 18.96
N GLY A 60 0.06 -12.49 18.47
CA GLY A 60 0.46 -12.75 17.10
C GLY A 60 1.68 -13.68 17.07
N GLU A 61 2.02 -14.17 15.90
CA GLU A 61 3.12 -15.14 15.73
C GLU A 61 4.50 -14.55 16.08
N GLN A 62 4.68 -13.26 15.80
CA GLN A 62 5.93 -12.54 16.04
C GLN A 62 5.81 -11.55 17.20
N ALA A 63 5.00 -11.88 18.21
CA ALA A 63 4.84 -11.05 19.39
C ALA A 63 6.14 -11.00 20.22
N GLU A 64 6.41 -9.85 20.84
CA GLU A 64 7.45 -9.75 21.84
C GLU A 64 7.09 -10.61 23.07
N PRO A 65 8.06 -11.20 23.77
CA PRO A 65 7.79 -12.00 24.98
C PRO A 65 7.05 -11.20 26.06
N GLY A 66 6.13 -11.87 26.76
CA GLY A 66 5.41 -11.33 27.90
C GLY A 66 3.98 -10.89 27.59
N ASN A 67 3.18 -10.80 28.66
CA ASN A 67 1.79 -10.37 28.59
C ASN A 67 1.72 -8.86 28.85
N PHE A 68 1.46 -8.08 27.83
CA PHE A 68 1.30 -6.64 27.94
C PHE A 68 0.46 -6.07 26.79
N TYR A 69 0.09 -4.83 26.91
CA TYR A 69 -0.39 -4.01 25.81
C TYR A 69 0.26 -2.63 25.84
N LEU A 70 0.27 -1.96 24.72
CA LEU A 70 0.57 -0.53 24.66
C LEU A 70 -0.74 0.24 24.83
N SER A 71 -0.73 1.26 25.68
CA SER A 71 -1.85 2.14 25.98
C SER A 71 -1.52 3.56 25.56
N SER A 72 -2.45 4.21 24.86
CA SER A 72 -2.43 5.64 24.58
C SER A 72 -3.71 6.29 25.10
N LYS A 73 -3.56 7.45 25.74
CA LYS A 73 -4.67 8.29 26.25
C LYS A 73 -4.72 9.66 25.57
N ASP A 74 -3.89 9.88 24.58
CA ASP A 74 -3.73 11.13 23.83
C ASP A 74 -3.93 10.91 22.31
N ASN A 75 -4.86 10.04 21.94
CA ASN A 75 -5.20 9.69 20.56
C ASN A 75 -4.04 9.08 19.75
N GLY A 76 -3.16 8.29 20.40
CA GLY A 76 -2.10 7.57 19.73
C GLY A 76 -0.79 8.34 19.55
N LEU A 77 -0.64 9.53 20.17
CA LEU A 77 0.58 10.32 20.07
C LEU A 77 1.70 9.77 20.96
N THR A 78 1.35 9.37 22.19
CA THR A 78 2.30 8.73 23.11
C THR A 78 1.76 7.40 23.62
N TRP A 79 2.67 6.49 23.98
CA TRP A 79 2.34 5.11 24.34
C TRP A 79 3.04 4.70 25.63
N LYS A 80 2.28 4.01 26.49
CA LYS A 80 2.77 3.43 27.73
C LYS A 80 2.57 1.92 27.69
N ARG A 81 3.63 1.16 28.00
CA ARG A 81 3.53 -0.29 28.21
C ARG A 81 2.80 -0.59 29.53
N VAL A 82 1.80 -1.45 29.47
CA VAL A 82 1.03 -1.94 30.61
C VAL A 82 1.18 -3.45 30.66
N ASN A 83 1.89 -3.96 31.68
CA ASN A 83 1.99 -5.41 31.91
C ASN A 83 0.67 -5.94 32.46
N THR A 84 0.27 -7.13 31.99
CA THR A 84 -1.03 -7.73 32.34
C THR A 84 -0.84 -9.14 32.89
N PRO A 85 -1.71 -9.58 33.80
CA PRO A 85 -1.78 -10.99 34.18
C PRO A 85 -2.14 -11.88 32.99
N VAL A 86 -1.74 -13.14 33.04
CA VAL A 86 -2.15 -14.15 32.06
C VAL A 86 -3.67 -14.27 32.06
N GLY A 87 -4.27 -14.28 30.87
CA GLY A 87 -5.74 -14.42 30.73
C GLY A 87 -6.53 -13.14 30.99
N MET A 88 -5.88 -11.98 31.07
CA MET A 88 -6.57 -10.69 31.14
C MET A 88 -7.51 -10.51 29.94
N PRO A 89 -8.75 -10.01 30.17
CA PRO A 89 -9.65 -9.69 29.06
C PRO A 89 -9.06 -8.59 28.17
N PHE A 90 -9.26 -8.72 26.87
CA PHE A 90 -8.88 -7.71 25.91
C PHE A 90 -10.08 -7.28 25.07
N ALA A 91 -10.07 -6.01 24.68
CA ALA A 91 -11.10 -5.44 23.84
C ALA A 91 -10.78 -5.70 22.37
N ASP A 92 -11.82 -6.03 21.58
CA ASP A 92 -11.73 -6.03 20.13
C ASP A 92 -12.75 -5.05 19.56
N ARG A 93 -14.01 -5.43 19.47
CA ARG A 93 -15.11 -4.54 19.06
C ARG A 93 -16.20 -4.51 20.12
N GLN A 94 -16.69 -3.33 20.44
CA GLN A 94 -17.80 -3.19 21.36
C GLN A 94 -19.13 -3.43 20.65
N SER A 95 -19.96 -4.30 21.20
CA SER A 95 -21.31 -4.53 20.71
C SER A 95 -22.15 -3.26 20.89
N PRO A 96 -22.88 -2.80 19.87
CA PRO A 96 -23.82 -1.70 20.02
C PRO A 96 -25.04 -2.09 20.85
N VAL A 97 -25.33 -3.40 21.05
CA VAL A 97 -26.45 -3.95 21.78
C VAL A 97 -26.13 -4.10 23.27
N SER A 98 -25.19 -5.00 23.61
CA SER A 98 -24.84 -5.31 25.01
C SER A 98 -23.80 -4.38 25.62
N LYS A 99 -23.09 -3.61 24.82
CA LYS A 99 -21.92 -2.82 25.22
C LYS A 99 -20.74 -3.68 25.70
N GLU A 100 -20.81 -5.00 25.59
CA GLU A 100 -19.69 -5.89 25.82
C GLU A 100 -18.70 -5.83 24.65
N TYR A 101 -17.44 -6.11 24.93
CA TYR A 101 -16.43 -6.28 23.88
C TYR A 101 -16.46 -7.72 23.36
N ILE A 102 -16.63 -7.88 22.06
CA ILE A 102 -16.73 -9.16 21.39
C ILE A 102 -15.47 -9.42 20.57
N ARG A 103 -14.88 -10.58 20.81
CA ARG A 103 -13.80 -11.14 20.01
C ARG A 103 -14.17 -12.54 19.55
N VAL A 104 -13.88 -12.85 18.29
CA VAL A 104 -13.93 -14.23 17.77
C VAL A 104 -12.52 -14.65 17.44
N THR A 105 -12.10 -15.77 17.97
CA THR A 105 -10.73 -16.25 17.84
C THR A 105 -10.68 -17.76 17.75
N HIS A 106 -9.63 -18.28 17.11
CA HIS A 106 -9.28 -19.68 17.11
C HIS A 106 -8.40 -20.00 18.34
N MET A 107 -8.71 -21.09 18.99
CA MET A 107 -7.87 -21.68 20.04
C MET A 107 -7.30 -23.00 19.49
N PRO A 108 -5.96 -23.12 19.31
CA PRO A 108 -5.35 -24.28 18.70
C PRO A 108 -5.78 -25.60 19.38
N GLY A 109 -6.23 -26.57 18.58
CA GLY A 109 -6.72 -27.87 19.07
C GLY A 109 -8.09 -27.83 19.78
N MET A 110 -8.72 -26.68 19.93
CA MET A 110 -9.99 -26.52 20.64
C MET A 110 -11.13 -26.00 19.75
N GLY A 111 -10.82 -25.31 18.65
CA GLY A 111 -11.80 -24.75 17.73
C GLY A 111 -11.96 -23.24 17.81
N VAL A 112 -13.09 -22.74 17.34
CA VAL A 112 -13.42 -21.30 17.26
C VAL A 112 -14.33 -20.91 18.42
N TYR A 113 -14.01 -19.79 19.05
CA TYR A 113 -14.73 -19.27 20.22
C TYR A 113 -15.05 -17.80 20.05
N CYS A 114 -16.24 -17.42 20.53
CA CYS A 114 -16.63 -16.05 20.82
C CYS A 114 -16.30 -15.76 22.28
N ILE A 115 -15.52 -14.73 22.52
CA ILE A 115 -15.20 -14.22 23.85
C ILE A 115 -15.91 -12.90 24.02
N ARG A 116 -16.78 -12.83 25.02
CA ARG A 116 -17.51 -11.60 25.40
C ARG A 116 -16.94 -11.11 26.72
N THR A 117 -16.59 -9.83 26.78
CA THR A 117 -16.00 -9.20 27.95
C THR A 117 -16.83 -8.00 28.35
N GLU A 118 -17.13 -7.86 29.65
CA GLU A 118 -17.90 -6.73 30.18
C GLU A 118 -17.38 -5.37 29.75
N GLY A 119 -18.27 -4.42 29.54
CA GLY A 119 -17.94 -3.01 29.38
C GLY A 119 -17.08 -2.53 30.54
N GLY A 120 -16.02 -1.75 30.22
CA GLY A 120 -15.04 -1.31 31.21
C GLY A 120 -13.96 -2.33 31.54
N LEU A 121 -14.01 -3.55 31.01
CA LEU A 121 -12.94 -4.59 31.11
C LEU A 121 -12.57 -4.96 32.57
N LYS A 122 -13.55 -4.99 33.47
CA LYS A 122 -13.32 -5.19 34.92
C LYS A 122 -13.36 -6.65 35.38
N GLY A 123 -13.39 -7.61 34.46
CA GLY A 123 -13.15 -9.00 34.88
C GLY A 123 -14.10 -10.06 34.33
N GLY A 124 -15.38 -9.81 34.20
CA GLY A 124 -16.29 -10.82 33.69
C GLY A 124 -16.09 -11.13 32.21
N ARG A 125 -15.97 -12.40 31.86
CA ARG A 125 -16.00 -12.86 30.47
C ARG A 125 -16.81 -14.12 30.32
N SER A 126 -17.55 -14.23 29.22
CA SER A 126 -18.14 -15.49 28.78
C SER A 126 -17.41 -16.02 27.55
N ILE A 127 -17.30 -17.32 27.43
CA ILE A 127 -16.63 -18.01 26.33
C ILE A 127 -17.64 -18.96 25.70
N ILE A 128 -17.97 -18.73 24.45
CA ILE A 128 -18.99 -19.47 23.71
C ILE A 128 -18.31 -20.19 22.56
N LYS A 129 -18.45 -21.51 22.49
CA LYS A 129 -17.91 -22.30 21.39
C LYS A 129 -18.74 -22.10 20.13
N ILE A 130 -18.09 -21.77 19.03
CA ILE A 130 -18.71 -21.56 17.70
C ILE A 130 -18.60 -22.82 16.84
N ALA A 131 -17.40 -23.39 16.74
CA ALA A 131 -17.11 -24.51 15.86
C ALA A 131 -15.87 -25.30 16.31
N ASP A 132 -15.78 -26.56 15.87
CA ASP A 132 -14.61 -27.44 16.10
C ASP A 132 -13.54 -27.29 15.02
N THR A 133 -13.73 -26.40 14.05
CA THR A 133 -12.82 -26.20 12.91
C THR A 133 -11.63 -25.32 13.26
N ASN A 134 -10.55 -25.51 12.53
CA ASN A 134 -9.33 -24.70 12.62
C ASN A 134 -9.48 -23.44 11.73
N SER A 135 -10.29 -22.48 12.16
CA SER A 135 -10.54 -21.24 11.42
C SER A 135 -9.66 -20.11 11.89
N ILE A 136 -9.13 -19.33 10.97
CA ILE A 136 -8.29 -18.18 11.25
C ILE A 136 -9.09 -16.91 10.96
N MET A 137 -9.19 -16.03 11.93
CA MET A 137 -9.79 -14.71 11.84
C MET A 137 -8.68 -13.66 11.98
N VAL A 138 -8.51 -12.83 10.96
CA VAL A 138 -7.48 -11.77 10.92
C VAL A 138 -8.09 -10.37 11.01
N LYS A 139 -9.42 -10.29 11.17
CA LYS A 139 -10.18 -9.05 11.29
C LYS A 139 -11.13 -9.12 12.47
N PRO A 140 -11.40 -7.98 13.12
CA PRO A 140 -12.41 -7.92 14.16
C PRO A 140 -13.81 -8.17 13.62
N PRO A 141 -14.79 -8.50 14.50
CA PRO A 141 -16.20 -8.60 14.14
C PRO A 141 -16.72 -7.32 13.46
N VAL A 142 -17.61 -7.49 12.49
CA VAL A 142 -18.35 -6.40 11.82
C VAL A 142 -19.81 -6.46 12.29
N PHE A 143 -20.32 -5.32 12.78
CA PHE A 143 -21.74 -5.19 13.14
C PHE A 143 -22.49 -4.61 11.94
N VAL A 144 -23.50 -5.33 11.48
CA VAL A 144 -24.30 -5.01 10.28
C VAL A 144 -25.79 -4.93 10.65
N ASP A 145 -26.64 -4.52 9.71
CA ASP A 145 -28.08 -4.31 9.96
C ASP A 145 -28.35 -3.45 11.19
N GLY A 146 -27.71 -2.28 11.24
CA GLY A 146 -27.84 -1.38 12.39
C GLY A 146 -27.29 -1.96 13.70
N GLY A 147 -26.40 -2.93 13.63
CA GLY A 147 -25.75 -3.55 14.78
C GLY A 147 -26.47 -4.79 15.34
N LYS A 148 -27.56 -5.23 14.73
CA LYS A 148 -28.34 -6.41 15.20
C LYS A 148 -27.65 -7.73 14.85
N ARG A 149 -26.82 -7.73 13.82
CA ARG A 149 -26.12 -8.91 13.34
C ARG A 149 -24.62 -8.73 13.45
N ILE A 150 -23.92 -9.77 13.88
CA ILE A 150 -22.46 -9.84 13.91
C ILE A 150 -21.99 -10.75 12.79
N VAL A 151 -21.04 -10.28 11.99
CA VAL A 151 -20.39 -11.04 10.92
C VAL A 151 -18.90 -11.10 11.19
N VAL A 152 -18.32 -12.29 11.16
CA VAL A 152 -16.89 -12.52 11.32
C VAL A 152 -16.36 -13.29 10.13
N ALA A 153 -15.47 -12.67 9.39
CA ALA A 153 -14.84 -13.31 8.24
C ALA A 153 -13.69 -14.23 8.69
N ALA A 154 -13.60 -15.40 8.10
CA ALA A 154 -12.64 -16.44 8.43
C ALA A 154 -12.12 -17.16 7.18
N HIS A 155 -10.97 -17.82 7.35
CA HIS A 155 -10.43 -18.80 6.43
C HIS A 155 -9.78 -19.93 7.26
N GLY A 156 -9.34 -21.02 6.62
CA GLY A 156 -8.61 -22.06 7.36
C GLY A 156 -8.83 -23.46 6.79
N ASP A 157 -8.74 -24.47 7.66
CA ASP A 157 -8.82 -25.87 7.31
C ASP A 157 -10.25 -26.29 6.93
N VAL A 158 -10.65 -25.86 5.76
CA VAL A 158 -11.91 -26.22 5.10
C VAL A 158 -11.62 -26.79 3.72
N THR A 159 -12.51 -27.65 3.24
CA THR A 159 -12.40 -28.19 1.89
C THR A 159 -13.64 -27.78 1.10
N PRO A 160 -13.47 -27.11 -0.05
CA PRO A 160 -12.22 -26.58 -0.60
C PRO A 160 -11.61 -25.44 0.26
N LYS A 161 -10.30 -25.19 0.13
CA LYS A 161 -9.65 -24.03 0.80
C LYS A 161 -10.29 -22.73 0.34
N GLY A 162 -10.70 -21.88 1.28
CA GLY A 162 -11.38 -20.65 0.96
C GLY A 162 -11.77 -19.82 2.18
N CYS A 163 -12.54 -18.78 1.90
CA CYS A 163 -13.09 -17.87 2.89
C CYS A 163 -14.57 -18.16 3.17
N TYR A 164 -15.03 -17.81 4.34
CA TYR A 164 -16.41 -17.93 4.79
C TYR A 164 -16.65 -16.96 5.94
N THR A 165 -17.90 -16.89 6.41
CA THR A 165 -18.27 -16.07 7.57
C THR A 165 -18.96 -16.91 8.62
N TYR A 166 -18.77 -16.49 9.87
CA TYR A 166 -19.67 -16.83 10.99
C TYR A 166 -20.60 -15.66 11.23
N VAL A 167 -21.88 -15.94 11.41
CA VAL A 167 -22.93 -14.96 11.57
C VAL A 167 -23.72 -15.24 12.85
N SER A 168 -23.96 -14.21 13.65
CA SER A 168 -24.79 -14.27 14.86
C SER A 168 -25.88 -13.20 14.81
N ASP A 169 -27.12 -13.59 15.13
CA ASP A 169 -28.32 -12.73 15.21
C ASP A 169 -28.72 -12.43 16.65
N ASP A 170 -27.97 -12.90 17.64
CA ASP A 170 -28.29 -12.84 19.07
C ASP A 170 -27.09 -12.32 19.91
N ASP A 171 -26.39 -11.33 19.36
CA ASP A 171 -25.25 -10.68 19.99
C ASP A 171 -24.09 -11.63 20.38
N GLY A 172 -23.88 -12.68 19.56
CA GLY A 172 -22.75 -13.59 19.72
C GLY A 172 -23.01 -14.81 20.60
N LEU A 173 -24.27 -15.11 20.94
CA LEU A 173 -24.65 -16.27 21.74
C LEU A 173 -24.73 -17.54 20.88
N THR A 174 -25.30 -17.43 19.67
CA THR A 174 -25.35 -18.54 18.72
C THR A 174 -24.82 -18.12 17.35
N TRP A 175 -24.32 -19.08 16.59
CA TRP A 175 -23.61 -18.79 15.35
C TRP A 175 -23.97 -19.76 14.22
N LYS A 176 -24.01 -19.25 13.01
CA LYS A 176 -24.16 -20.01 11.76
C LYS A 176 -22.96 -19.75 10.88
N ARG A 177 -22.51 -20.75 10.11
CA ARG A 177 -21.45 -20.62 9.11
C ARG A 177 -22.05 -20.50 7.72
N SER A 178 -21.51 -19.59 6.89
CA SER A 178 -21.86 -19.44 5.47
C SER A 178 -21.34 -20.59 4.59
N ASN A 179 -21.69 -20.54 3.28
CA ASN A 179 -20.94 -21.27 2.26
C ASN A 179 -19.48 -20.81 2.21
N ILE A 180 -18.62 -21.68 1.62
CA ILE A 180 -17.22 -21.37 1.38
C ILE A 180 -17.09 -20.78 -0.01
N VAL A 181 -16.33 -19.68 -0.13
CA VAL A 181 -15.92 -19.08 -1.42
C VAL A 181 -14.44 -19.33 -1.66
N THR A 182 -14.10 -19.70 -2.89
CA THR A 182 -12.73 -20.08 -3.28
C THR A 182 -12.29 -19.25 -4.49
N THR A 183 -11.01 -19.31 -4.81
CA THR A 183 -10.44 -18.67 -6.00
C THR A 183 -9.69 -19.69 -6.85
N PRO A 184 -9.54 -19.44 -8.16
CA PRO A 184 -8.68 -20.26 -9.01
C PRO A 184 -7.25 -20.32 -8.46
N ASN A 185 -6.55 -21.37 -8.81
CA ASN A 185 -5.10 -21.45 -8.58
C ASN A 185 -4.37 -20.57 -9.60
N HIS A 186 -3.17 -20.10 -9.21
CA HIS A 186 -2.29 -19.43 -10.15
C HIS A 186 -1.72 -20.46 -11.15
N GLU A 187 -1.77 -20.13 -12.42
CA GLU A 187 -1.15 -20.88 -13.49
C GLU A 187 0.01 -20.05 -14.07
N GLY A 188 1.14 -20.69 -14.31
CA GLY A 188 2.30 -20.03 -14.92
C GLY A 188 2.00 -19.57 -16.34
N GLY A 189 2.51 -18.42 -16.73
CA GLY A 189 2.33 -17.87 -18.09
C GLY A 189 2.94 -16.48 -18.27
N GLY A 190 3.14 -16.09 -19.53
CA GLY A 190 3.69 -14.76 -19.83
C GLY A 190 5.05 -14.52 -19.21
N PHE A 191 5.15 -13.49 -18.36
CA PHE A 191 6.36 -13.16 -17.60
C PHE A 191 6.48 -13.94 -16.28
N HIS A 192 5.40 -14.58 -15.81
CA HIS A 192 5.31 -15.35 -14.59
C HIS A 192 5.22 -16.85 -14.95
N LYS A 193 6.34 -17.45 -15.33
CA LYS A 193 6.41 -18.82 -15.84
C LYS A 193 6.27 -19.87 -14.75
N GLY A 194 6.69 -19.56 -13.54
CA GLY A 194 6.58 -20.45 -12.39
C GLY A 194 5.20 -20.43 -11.75
N ILE A 195 4.91 -21.42 -10.92
CA ILE A 195 3.66 -21.54 -10.16
C ILE A 195 3.84 -20.89 -8.81
N ARG A 196 2.98 -19.92 -8.46
CA ARG A 196 2.97 -19.30 -7.13
C ARG A 196 2.36 -20.23 -6.09
N TRP A 197 2.75 -20.03 -4.84
CA TRP A 197 2.17 -20.74 -3.71
C TRP A 197 0.65 -20.51 -3.64
N ASN A 198 -0.11 -21.56 -3.97
CA ASN A 198 -1.56 -21.52 -4.01
C ASN A 198 -2.16 -21.89 -2.66
N HIS A 199 -2.63 -20.89 -1.93
CA HIS A 199 -3.32 -21.06 -0.64
C HIS A 199 -4.84 -20.86 -0.72
N GLY A 200 -5.39 -20.70 -1.95
CA GLY A 200 -6.80 -20.38 -2.17
C GLY A 200 -7.12 -18.95 -1.77
N ALA A 201 -8.40 -18.70 -1.42
CA ALA A 201 -8.84 -17.44 -0.85
C ALA A 201 -8.57 -17.43 0.66
N VAL A 202 -7.87 -16.42 1.17
CA VAL A 202 -7.53 -16.28 2.60
C VAL A 202 -7.61 -14.84 3.07
N GLU A 203 -7.52 -14.63 4.39
CA GLU A 203 -7.43 -13.33 5.06
C GLU A 203 -8.48 -12.30 4.56
N PRO A 204 -9.78 -12.66 4.59
CA PRO A 204 -10.84 -11.81 4.08
C PRO A 204 -11.06 -10.55 4.93
N THR A 205 -11.48 -9.47 4.28
CA THR A 205 -12.11 -8.31 4.92
C THR A 205 -13.54 -8.18 4.43
N VAL A 206 -14.47 -7.83 5.31
CA VAL A 206 -15.90 -7.67 4.99
C VAL A 206 -16.35 -6.29 5.41
N ILE A 207 -17.19 -5.66 4.57
CA ILE A 207 -17.83 -4.39 4.85
C ILE A 207 -19.29 -4.42 4.42
N GLU A 208 -20.16 -3.75 5.17
CA GLU A 208 -21.55 -3.49 4.77
C GLU A 208 -21.60 -2.25 3.87
N LEU A 209 -22.18 -2.38 2.68
CA LEU A 209 -22.43 -1.29 1.76
C LEU A 209 -23.72 -0.54 2.17
N LYS A 210 -23.90 0.69 1.68
CA LYS A 210 -25.06 1.54 2.01
C LYS A 210 -26.40 0.95 1.56
N ASP A 211 -26.39 0.03 0.59
CA ASP A 211 -27.56 -0.70 0.13
C ASP A 211 -27.86 -1.97 0.95
N GLY A 212 -27.09 -2.24 2.01
CA GLY A 212 -27.22 -3.39 2.89
C GLY A 212 -26.51 -4.65 2.41
N LYS A 213 -25.95 -4.67 1.20
CA LYS A 213 -25.12 -5.79 0.74
C LYS A 213 -23.81 -5.85 1.51
N LEU A 214 -23.30 -7.05 1.72
CA LEU A 214 -21.95 -7.21 2.24
C LEU A 214 -20.97 -7.43 1.07
N TRP A 215 -19.82 -6.79 1.15
CA TRP A 215 -18.71 -6.93 0.23
C TRP A 215 -17.52 -7.56 0.94
N MET A 216 -17.06 -8.71 0.43
CA MET A 216 -15.86 -9.40 0.91
C MET A 216 -14.74 -9.22 -0.12
N ILE A 217 -13.56 -8.81 0.34
CA ILE A 217 -12.32 -8.81 -0.45
C ILE A 217 -11.35 -9.79 0.20
N MET A 218 -10.69 -10.62 -0.63
CA MET A 218 -9.86 -11.74 -0.19
C MET A 218 -8.46 -11.67 -0.78
N ARG A 219 -7.46 -12.04 0.02
CA ARG A 219 -6.10 -12.29 -0.45
C ARG A 219 -6.10 -13.54 -1.33
N THR A 220 -5.33 -13.47 -2.43
CA THR A 220 -5.13 -14.57 -3.38
C THR A 220 -3.68 -14.69 -3.79
N SER A 221 -3.33 -15.75 -4.51
CA SER A 221 -2.04 -15.90 -5.20
C SER A 221 -2.04 -15.27 -6.60
N LEU A 222 -3.19 -14.76 -7.04
CA LEU A 222 -3.37 -14.14 -8.36
C LEU A 222 -2.88 -12.67 -8.34
N ASP A 223 -2.93 -12.00 -9.48
CA ASP A 223 -2.49 -10.61 -9.58
C ASP A 223 -3.43 -9.63 -8.88
N TYR A 224 -4.67 -10.04 -8.63
CA TYR A 224 -5.72 -9.25 -8.00
C TYR A 224 -6.15 -9.86 -6.68
N HIS A 225 -6.59 -9.02 -5.75
CA HIS A 225 -7.55 -9.47 -4.75
C HIS A 225 -8.81 -9.95 -5.45
N TYR A 226 -9.49 -10.92 -4.85
CA TYR A 226 -10.80 -11.36 -5.33
C TYR A 226 -11.90 -10.84 -4.42
N GLU A 227 -13.11 -10.77 -4.95
CA GLU A 227 -14.27 -10.27 -4.24
C GLU A 227 -15.46 -11.22 -4.35
N ALA A 228 -16.34 -11.17 -3.37
CA ALA A 228 -17.66 -11.81 -3.35
C ALA A 228 -18.66 -10.89 -2.63
N PHE A 229 -19.95 -11.09 -2.91
CA PHE A 229 -21.02 -10.30 -2.33
C PHE A 229 -22.06 -11.20 -1.66
N SER A 230 -22.68 -10.68 -0.58
CA SER A 230 -23.80 -11.32 0.11
C SER A 230 -24.98 -10.36 0.17
N GLU A 231 -26.17 -10.86 -0.12
CA GLU A 231 -27.44 -10.10 -0.04
C GLU A 231 -28.30 -10.50 1.16
N ASP A 232 -27.85 -11.48 1.96
CA ASP A 232 -28.54 -12.02 3.12
C ASP A 232 -27.79 -11.82 4.45
N GLY A 233 -26.91 -10.81 4.47
CA GLY A 233 -26.14 -10.44 5.66
C GLY A 233 -25.06 -11.45 6.02
N GLY A 234 -24.43 -12.09 5.04
CA GLY A 234 -23.26 -12.93 5.21
C GLY A 234 -23.51 -14.42 5.39
N LEU A 235 -24.75 -14.89 5.20
CA LEU A 235 -25.09 -16.31 5.27
C LEU A 235 -24.78 -17.04 3.96
N THR A 236 -24.94 -16.36 2.82
CA THR A 236 -24.54 -16.87 1.51
C THR A 236 -23.72 -15.82 0.75
N TRP A 237 -22.72 -16.29 0.04
CA TRP A 237 -21.82 -15.47 -0.78
C TRP A 237 -21.86 -15.90 -2.22
N SER A 238 -21.80 -14.92 -3.14
CA SER A 238 -21.71 -15.14 -4.57
C SER A 238 -20.43 -15.89 -4.96
N GLU A 239 -20.37 -16.35 -6.20
CA GLU A 239 -19.10 -16.76 -6.81
C GLU A 239 -18.09 -15.62 -6.75
N THR A 240 -16.79 -15.98 -6.66
CA THR A 240 -15.71 -15.02 -6.60
C THR A 240 -15.32 -14.52 -7.99
N ARG A 241 -14.87 -13.28 -8.05
CA ARG A 241 -14.32 -12.67 -9.25
C ARG A 241 -13.14 -11.76 -8.90
N PRO A 242 -12.25 -11.39 -9.86
CA PRO A 242 -11.22 -10.39 -9.62
C PRO A 242 -11.84 -9.08 -9.15
N SER A 243 -11.31 -8.51 -8.06
CA SER A 243 -11.66 -7.18 -7.60
C SER A 243 -10.93 -6.11 -8.43
N PRO A 244 -11.28 -4.82 -8.32
CA PRO A 244 -10.54 -3.75 -8.99
C PRO A 244 -9.18 -3.44 -8.37
N PHE A 245 -8.65 -4.25 -7.46
CA PHE A 245 -7.41 -3.98 -6.74
C PHE A 245 -6.36 -5.04 -7.04
N TYR A 246 -5.20 -4.58 -7.51
CA TYR A 246 -4.02 -5.43 -7.57
C TYR A 246 -3.58 -5.84 -6.17
N GLY A 247 -2.99 -7.00 -6.05
CA GLY A 247 -2.45 -7.47 -4.77
C GLY A 247 -2.20 -8.97 -4.81
N THR A 248 -0.94 -9.39 -4.68
CA THR A 248 -0.56 -10.80 -4.71
C THR A 248 -0.06 -11.22 -3.35
N ILE A 249 -0.73 -12.22 -2.75
CA ILE A 249 -0.35 -12.78 -1.45
C ILE A 249 -0.20 -11.69 -0.37
N THR A 250 -1.09 -10.71 -0.38
CA THR A 250 -1.13 -9.59 0.56
C THR A 250 -2.52 -9.45 1.18
N MET A 251 -2.59 -9.06 2.44
CA MET A 251 -3.85 -8.95 3.17
C MET A 251 -4.54 -7.61 2.87
N PRO A 252 -5.79 -7.61 2.37
CA PRO A 252 -6.59 -6.41 2.23
C PRO A 252 -7.21 -6.01 3.59
N THR A 253 -7.43 -4.71 3.81
CA THR A 253 -8.15 -4.22 4.99
C THR A 253 -9.07 -3.07 4.60
N MET A 254 -10.37 -3.28 4.72
CA MET A 254 -11.37 -2.25 4.46
C MET A 254 -12.09 -1.85 5.75
N ASN A 255 -12.32 -0.56 5.90
CA ASN A 255 -13.01 0.01 7.04
C ASN A 255 -13.98 1.10 6.58
N ARG A 256 -15.08 1.25 7.30
CA ARG A 256 -15.97 2.41 7.17
C ARG A 256 -15.63 3.42 8.25
N LEU A 257 -15.44 4.66 7.86
CA LEU A 257 -15.22 5.79 8.76
C LEU A 257 -16.53 6.22 9.41
N GLU A 258 -16.43 6.99 10.49
CA GLU A 258 -17.60 7.54 11.22
C GLU A 258 -18.50 8.39 10.31
N ASP A 259 -17.94 9.06 9.30
CA ASP A 259 -18.67 9.86 8.30
C ASP A 259 -19.26 9.04 7.14
N GLY A 260 -19.05 7.73 7.12
CA GLY A 260 -19.58 6.80 6.12
C GLY A 260 -18.71 6.58 4.88
N ARG A 261 -17.56 7.25 4.74
CA ARG A 261 -16.60 6.95 3.67
C ARG A 261 -15.91 5.61 3.91
N LEU A 262 -15.44 4.96 2.85
CA LEU A 262 -14.64 3.75 2.94
C LEU A 262 -13.15 4.08 2.88
N LEU A 263 -12.37 3.47 3.76
CA LEU A 263 -10.91 3.55 3.76
C LEU A 263 -10.34 2.15 3.52
N PHE A 264 -9.48 2.01 2.52
CA PHE A 264 -8.92 0.74 2.09
C PHE A 264 -7.39 0.75 2.19
N PHE A 265 -6.83 -0.27 2.86
CA PHE A 265 -5.40 -0.51 2.97
C PHE A 265 -5.05 -1.82 2.27
N TRP A 266 -4.04 -1.80 1.41
CA TRP A 266 -3.56 -2.97 0.68
C TRP A 266 -2.16 -2.73 0.11
N CYS A 267 -1.57 -3.73 -0.50
CA CYS A 267 -0.37 -3.54 -1.31
C CYS A 267 -0.77 -3.48 -2.79
N ASN A 268 -0.81 -2.29 -3.37
CA ASN A 268 -1.09 -2.06 -4.79
C ASN A 268 0.18 -2.34 -5.61
N THR A 269 0.55 -3.60 -5.72
CA THR A 269 1.85 -4.03 -6.24
C THR A 269 1.71 -5.17 -7.24
N THR A 270 2.70 -5.29 -8.13
CA THR A 270 2.92 -6.49 -8.95
C THR A 270 4.09 -7.27 -8.36
N PRO A 271 4.00 -8.59 -8.19
CA PRO A 271 5.13 -9.40 -7.74
C PRO A 271 6.26 -9.42 -8.79
N LEU A 272 7.49 -9.73 -8.36
CA LEU A 272 8.56 -10.08 -9.28
C LEU A 272 8.18 -11.36 -10.04
N PRO A 273 8.66 -11.53 -11.28
CA PRO A 273 8.50 -12.79 -12.00
C PRO A 273 9.07 -13.94 -11.18
N GLU A 274 8.31 -15.01 -11.06
CA GLU A 274 8.75 -16.24 -10.41
C GLU A 274 9.84 -16.91 -11.24
N MET A 275 10.71 -17.64 -10.56
CA MET A 275 11.67 -18.53 -11.23
C MET A 275 10.89 -19.57 -12.05
N GLU A 276 11.39 -19.93 -13.23
CA GLU A 276 10.76 -20.95 -14.09
C GLU A 276 10.59 -22.31 -13.38
N THR A 277 11.42 -22.57 -12.37
CA THR A 277 11.39 -23.77 -11.54
C THR A 277 10.45 -23.66 -10.34
N ALA A 278 9.79 -22.54 -10.14
CA ALA A 278 8.84 -22.37 -9.04
C ALA A 278 7.65 -23.34 -9.20
N ASN A 279 7.37 -24.12 -8.17
CA ASN A 279 6.39 -25.21 -8.17
C ASN A 279 5.24 -25.01 -7.20
N GLY A 280 5.06 -23.79 -6.71
CA GLY A 280 3.96 -23.44 -5.81
C GLY A 280 4.26 -23.64 -4.32
N VAL A 281 5.50 -23.90 -3.95
CA VAL A 281 5.91 -23.92 -2.54
C VAL A 281 6.18 -22.51 -2.02
N TRP A 282 6.07 -22.33 -0.73
CA TRP A 282 6.25 -21.06 -0.04
C TRP A 282 7.58 -20.36 -0.37
N ASP A 283 8.67 -21.09 -0.39
CA ASP A 283 10.02 -20.53 -0.54
C ASP A 283 10.31 -19.96 -1.94
N ASP A 284 9.50 -20.32 -2.93
CA ASP A 284 9.68 -19.87 -4.32
C ASP A 284 8.86 -18.62 -4.67
N VAL A 285 8.20 -18.01 -3.70
CA VAL A 285 7.34 -16.85 -3.94
C VAL A 285 8.08 -15.54 -3.67
N PHE A 286 8.13 -14.69 -4.69
CA PHE A 286 8.62 -13.31 -4.58
C PHE A 286 7.42 -12.35 -4.54
N THR A 287 7.11 -11.83 -3.36
CA THR A 287 6.02 -10.87 -3.21
C THR A 287 6.56 -9.47 -2.94
N ASN A 288 5.98 -8.48 -3.59
CA ASN A 288 6.32 -7.08 -3.36
C ASN A 288 5.43 -6.51 -2.24
N ARG A 289 5.75 -6.86 -0.98
CA ARG A 289 5.07 -6.36 0.21
C ARG A 289 5.78 -5.17 0.84
N ASP A 290 6.58 -4.47 0.06
CA ASP A 290 7.44 -3.38 0.54
C ASP A 290 6.69 -2.08 0.80
N VAL A 291 5.48 -1.95 0.26
CA VAL A 291 4.64 -0.75 0.39
C VAL A 291 3.21 -1.11 0.72
N THR A 292 2.65 -0.40 1.70
CA THR A 292 1.22 -0.39 1.99
C THR A 292 0.61 0.88 1.42
N HIS A 293 -0.45 0.72 0.64
CA HIS A 293 -1.22 1.82 0.09
C HIS A 293 -2.47 2.08 0.91
N VAL A 294 -2.95 3.30 0.82
CA VAL A 294 -4.23 3.71 1.36
C VAL A 294 -5.01 4.50 0.32
N ALA A 295 -6.32 4.25 0.24
CA ALA A 295 -7.25 4.98 -0.61
C ALA A 295 -8.57 5.19 0.11
N ILE A 296 -9.30 6.23 -0.30
CA ILE A 296 -10.62 6.58 0.25
C ILE A 296 -11.68 6.58 -0.85
N SER A 297 -12.90 6.16 -0.51
CA SER A 297 -14.06 6.20 -1.39
C SER A 297 -15.23 6.92 -0.71
N GLU A 298 -15.86 7.85 -1.44
CA GLU A 298 -17.04 8.59 -1.01
C GLU A 298 -18.35 7.97 -1.52
N ASP A 299 -18.25 7.13 -2.54
CA ASP A 299 -19.37 6.55 -3.30
C ASP A 299 -19.51 5.05 -3.10
N ASP A 300 -19.12 4.60 -1.91
CA ASP A 300 -19.29 3.22 -1.47
C ASP A 300 -18.53 2.19 -2.33
N GLY A 301 -17.29 2.53 -2.66
CA GLY A 301 -16.36 1.65 -3.36
C GLY A 301 -16.39 1.72 -4.88
N LYS A 302 -17.23 2.57 -5.49
CA LYS A 302 -17.31 2.72 -6.96
C LYS A 302 -16.11 3.47 -7.53
N THR A 303 -15.65 4.51 -6.82
CA THR A 303 -14.45 5.27 -7.17
C THR A 303 -13.55 5.47 -5.96
N TRP A 304 -12.25 5.61 -6.22
CA TRP A 304 -11.21 5.70 -5.19
C TRP A 304 -10.28 6.88 -5.44
N ILE A 305 -9.92 7.56 -4.35
CA ILE A 305 -9.06 8.74 -4.30
C ILE A 305 -7.82 8.39 -3.49
N GLY A 306 -6.70 9.05 -3.77
CA GLY A 306 -5.43 8.86 -3.08
C GLY A 306 -4.58 7.79 -3.73
N MET A 307 -4.72 6.53 -3.32
CA MET A 307 -3.82 5.42 -3.69
C MET A 307 -2.37 5.78 -3.39
N ARG A 308 -2.17 6.29 -2.16
CA ARG A 308 -0.89 6.79 -1.68
C ARG A 308 -0.15 5.72 -0.89
N GLU A 309 1.16 5.72 -0.97
CA GLU A 309 2.01 4.95 -0.07
C GLU A 309 1.86 5.50 1.34
N LEU A 310 1.37 4.67 2.27
CA LEU A 310 1.01 5.09 3.62
C LEU A 310 2.23 5.52 4.46
N TYR A 311 3.32 4.77 4.35
CA TYR A 311 4.53 5.07 5.09
C TYR A 311 5.77 4.54 4.35
N LEU A 312 6.75 5.40 4.23
CA LEU A 312 8.04 5.09 3.62
C LEU A 312 9.11 5.13 4.70
N THR A 313 9.63 3.96 5.10
CA THR A 313 10.76 3.93 6.03
C THR A 313 12.01 4.51 5.36
N PRO A 314 12.73 5.44 6.02
CA PRO A 314 13.98 6.00 5.47
C PRO A 314 15.02 4.94 5.13
N LYS A 315 14.97 3.79 5.81
CA LYS A 315 15.93 2.68 5.62
C LYS A 315 15.60 1.74 4.46
N ARG A 316 14.45 1.90 3.76
CA ARG A 316 14.01 0.91 2.76
C ARG A 316 14.96 0.72 1.60
N ASN A 317 15.82 1.69 1.31
CA ASN A 317 16.82 1.66 0.26
C ASN A 317 18.20 1.17 0.74
N ASP A 318 18.39 0.95 2.04
CA ASP A 318 19.68 0.55 2.61
C ASP A 318 19.98 -0.92 2.32
N ALA A 319 21.25 -1.25 2.07
CA ALA A 319 21.70 -2.61 1.82
C ALA A 319 21.37 -3.56 2.98
N ASP A 320 21.61 -3.11 4.20
CA ASP A 320 21.41 -3.89 5.42
C ASP A 320 20.05 -3.67 6.07
N TYR A 321 19.06 -3.28 5.27
CA TYR A 321 17.73 -2.97 5.77
C TYR A 321 17.08 -4.14 6.52
N ALA A 322 17.32 -5.36 6.07
CA ALA A 322 16.99 -6.55 6.83
C ALA A 322 18.01 -7.65 6.55
N GLY A 323 18.31 -8.42 7.55
CA GLY A 323 19.11 -9.64 7.38
C GLY A 323 18.43 -10.66 6.48
N LYS A 324 19.20 -11.64 6.01
CA LYS A 324 18.67 -12.79 5.25
C LYS A 324 17.56 -13.49 6.03
N GLY A 325 16.45 -13.78 5.36
CA GLY A 325 15.30 -14.47 5.97
C GLY A 325 14.37 -13.60 6.81
N VAL A 326 14.60 -12.29 6.88
CA VAL A 326 13.72 -11.36 7.61
C VAL A 326 12.62 -10.85 6.69
N ASP A 327 11.36 -11.11 7.04
CA ASP A 327 10.20 -10.59 6.32
C ASP A 327 10.06 -9.07 6.52
N ARG A 328 10.16 -8.32 5.42
CA ARG A 328 10.07 -6.85 5.39
C ARG A 328 8.67 -6.33 5.13
N SER A 329 7.69 -7.21 5.09
CA SER A 329 6.31 -6.85 4.74
C SER A 329 5.80 -5.68 5.56
N THR A 330 5.26 -4.70 4.87
CA THR A 330 4.55 -3.57 5.48
C THR A 330 3.03 -3.74 5.44
N HIS A 331 2.54 -4.87 4.95
CA HIS A 331 1.11 -5.18 4.88
C HIS A 331 0.50 -5.56 6.24
N GLN A 332 -0.69 -6.16 6.27
CA GLN A 332 -1.44 -6.51 7.48
C GLN A 332 -1.89 -5.29 8.28
N ALA A 333 -2.38 -4.28 7.59
CA ALA A 333 -2.84 -3.07 8.24
C ALA A 333 -4.06 -3.31 9.14
N GLN A 334 -4.08 -2.60 10.26
CA GLN A 334 -5.23 -2.39 11.12
C GLN A 334 -5.35 -0.91 11.44
N MET A 335 -6.56 -0.41 11.69
CA MET A 335 -6.76 1.01 12.01
C MET A 335 -7.78 1.24 13.11
N VAL A 336 -7.67 2.39 13.74
CA VAL A 336 -8.76 3.05 14.49
C VAL A 336 -8.86 4.51 14.07
N GLU A 337 -10.07 5.01 13.98
CA GLU A 337 -10.34 6.43 13.80
C GLU A 337 -10.25 7.10 15.18
N VAL A 338 -9.17 7.86 15.42
CA VAL A 338 -8.91 8.46 16.74
C VAL A 338 -9.79 9.69 16.98
N LYS A 339 -10.07 10.42 15.91
CA LYS A 339 -11.03 11.53 15.79
C LYS A 339 -11.63 11.47 14.38
N PRO A 340 -12.77 12.09 14.10
CA PRO A 340 -13.33 12.14 12.76
C PRO A 340 -12.28 12.54 11.71
N GLY A 341 -12.06 11.68 10.72
CA GLY A 341 -11.06 11.86 9.66
C GLY A 341 -9.61 11.66 10.07
N LYS A 342 -9.28 11.46 11.36
CA LYS A 342 -7.91 11.23 11.81
C LYS A 342 -7.66 9.77 12.15
N ILE A 343 -6.74 9.15 11.45
CA ILE A 343 -6.52 7.71 11.47
C ILE A 343 -5.19 7.37 12.15
N LEU A 344 -5.25 6.42 13.07
CA LEU A 344 -4.09 5.67 13.53
C LEU A 344 -4.11 4.30 12.86
N ALA A 345 -3.10 4.00 12.06
CA ALA A 345 -2.90 2.71 11.42
C ALA A 345 -1.72 1.98 12.03
N SER A 346 -1.86 0.67 12.21
CA SER A 346 -0.81 -0.26 12.62
C SER A 346 -0.49 -1.14 11.41
N ILE A 347 0.77 -1.21 11.00
CA ILE A 347 1.24 -1.90 9.81
C ILE A 347 2.51 -2.70 10.05
N GLY A 348 2.72 -3.74 9.22
CA GLY A 348 3.94 -4.53 9.21
C GLY A 348 3.84 -5.83 10.00
N GLN A 349 4.61 -6.80 9.58
CA GLN A 349 4.61 -8.15 10.11
C GLN A 349 5.79 -8.42 11.04
N HIS A 350 7.02 -8.24 10.56
CA HIS A 350 8.20 -8.50 11.39
C HIS A 350 8.47 -7.36 12.39
N ALA A 351 8.93 -7.69 13.59
CA ALA A 351 9.21 -6.75 14.68
C ALA A 351 10.04 -5.51 14.26
N THR A 352 11.03 -5.70 13.41
CA THR A 352 11.92 -4.63 12.92
C THR A 352 11.20 -3.60 12.03
N PHE A 353 10.13 -4.01 11.35
CA PHE A 353 9.46 -3.18 10.32
C PHE A 353 8.05 -2.75 10.68
N ARG A 354 7.52 -3.25 11.81
CA ARG A 354 6.22 -2.80 12.31
C ARG A 354 6.24 -1.31 12.64
N SER A 355 5.19 -0.61 12.24
CA SER A 355 5.02 0.81 12.49
C SER A 355 3.59 1.15 12.83
N MET A 356 3.40 2.08 13.76
CA MET A 356 2.14 2.81 13.93
C MET A 356 2.29 4.17 13.28
N VAL A 357 1.37 4.50 12.39
CA VAL A 357 1.38 5.76 11.64
C VAL A 357 0.07 6.49 11.83
N MET A 358 0.16 7.80 11.93
CA MET A 358 -0.99 8.68 12.04
C MET A 358 -1.07 9.60 10.84
N PHE A 359 -2.29 9.78 10.30
CA PHE A 359 -2.53 10.71 9.21
C PHE A 359 -3.96 11.23 9.26
N ASP A 360 -4.19 12.37 8.63
CA ASP A 360 -5.51 12.90 8.35
C ASP A 360 -5.96 12.44 6.96
N VAL A 361 -7.22 12.05 6.79
CA VAL A 361 -7.72 11.55 5.50
C VAL A 361 -7.71 12.64 4.42
N ASP A 362 -7.67 13.92 4.79
CA ASP A 362 -7.57 15.02 3.84
C ASP A 362 -6.27 14.98 3.01
N TRP A 363 -5.21 14.37 3.55
CA TRP A 363 -4.01 14.06 2.78
C TRP A 363 -4.26 13.25 1.50
N LEU A 364 -5.28 12.40 1.48
CA LEU A 364 -5.63 11.59 0.31
C LEU A 364 -6.28 12.41 -0.82
N TYR A 365 -6.78 13.60 -0.51
CA TYR A 365 -7.41 14.51 -1.49
C TYR A 365 -6.42 15.45 -2.17
N GLU A 366 -5.15 15.34 -1.87
CA GLU A 366 -4.11 16.10 -2.56
C GLU A 366 -4.17 15.86 -4.07
N THR A 367 -3.98 16.91 -4.86
CA THR A 367 -4.07 16.88 -6.33
C THR A 367 -2.74 17.14 -7.02
N GLU A 368 -1.69 17.41 -6.24
CA GLU A 368 -0.33 17.57 -6.76
C GLU A 368 0.71 17.03 -5.78
N ARG A 369 1.87 16.73 -6.30
CA ARG A 369 3.05 16.35 -5.51
C ARG A 369 4.31 16.78 -6.24
N TYR A 370 5.31 17.19 -5.48
CA TYR A 370 6.62 17.63 -5.96
C TYR A 370 7.74 17.00 -5.15
N ASN A 371 8.88 16.76 -5.79
CA ASN A 371 10.11 16.37 -5.10
C ASN A 371 11.33 16.85 -5.89
N ASP A 372 12.30 17.43 -5.20
CA ASP A 372 13.57 17.93 -5.74
C ASP A 372 14.79 17.35 -5.01
N PHE A 373 14.58 16.23 -4.30
CA PHE A 373 15.59 15.51 -3.52
C PHE A 373 16.20 16.30 -2.35
N ALA A 374 15.59 17.41 -1.92
CA ALA A 374 16.06 18.16 -0.76
C ALA A 374 16.04 17.33 0.55
N ASP A 375 15.13 16.34 0.63
CA ASP A 375 15.03 15.35 1.71
C ASP A 375 15.72 14.01 1.39
N GLY A 376 16.60 14.01 0.40
CA GLY A 376 17.25 12.79 -0.07
C GLY A 376 16.30 11.87 -0.85
N LEU A 377 16.43 10.56 -0.65
CA LEU A 377 15.60 9.53 -1.29
C LEU A 377 14.42 9.07 -0.39
N ASN A 378 14.04 9.86 0.61
CA ASN A 378 12.99 9.47 1.57
C ASN A 378 11.63 9.19 0.93
N GLN A 379 11.34 9.80 -0.21
CA GLN A 379 10.09 9.61 -0.96
C GLN A 379 10.24 8.65 -2.14
N TRP A 380 11.40 8.02 -2.32
CA TRP A 380 11.73 7.19 -3.46
C TRP A 380 12.04 5.76 -3.05
N THR A 381 11.76 4.82 -3.93
CA THR A 381 12.22 3.44 -3.82
C THR A 381 13.22 3.16 -4.95
N VAL A 382 14.47 2.81 -4.58
CA VAL A 382 15.59 2.70 -5.55
C VAL A 382 16.44 1.43 -5.38
N PHE A 383 16.08 0.52 -4.48
CA PHE A 383 16.87 -0.69 -4.20
C PHE A 383 16.82 -1.72 -5.35
N ASN A 384 17.77 -2.64 -5.32
CA ASN A 384 17.81 -3.88 -6.09
C ASN A 384 17.83 -5.10 -5.17
N TYR A 385 17.58 -6.30 -5.74
CA TYR A 385 17.64 -7.58 -5.06
C TYR A 385 18.80 -8.43 -5.52
N LEU A 386 19.46 -9.12 -4.58
CA LEU A 386 20.49 -10.11 -4.87
C LEU A 386 19.86 -11.43 -5.33
N LYS A 387 20.51 -12.14 -6.25
CA LYS A 387 20.14 -13.49 -6.69
C LYS A 387 20.19 -14.50 -5.55
N GLY A 388 19.49 -15.61 -5.72
CA GLY A 388 19.54 -16.78 -4.81
C GLY A 388 18.77 -16.61 -3.50
N ILE A 389 17.93 -15.61 -3.38
CA ILE A 389 17.13 -15.34 -2.19
C ILE A 389 15.67 -15.68 -2.48
N ARG A 390 15.01 -16.34 -1.52
CA ARG A 390 13.65 -16.86 -1.62
C ARG A 390 12.76 -16.35 -0.50
N GLY A 391 11.45 -16.45 -0.70
CA GLY A 391 10.44 -16.14 0.29
C GLY A 391 9.85 -14.73 0.21
N HIS A 392 8.83 -14.49 1.04
CA HIS A 392 8.08 -13.23 1.06
C HIS A 392 8.94 -12.07 1.55
N CYS A 393 9.28 -11.13 0.69
CA CYS A 393 10.03 -9.92 1.06
C CYS A 393 11.24 -10.15 1.98
N SER A 394 11.80 -11.37 1.99
CA SER A 394 12.88 -11.76 2.90
C SER A 394 14.24 -11.85 2.23
N TYR A 395 14.41 -11.22 1.07
CA TYR A 395 15.67 -11.22 0.32
C TYR A 395 16.48 -9.95 0.58
N ASN A 396 17.79 -10.08 0.47
CA ASN A 396 18.72 -8.98 0.65
C ASN A 396 18.60 -7.96 -0.47
N ARG A 397 18.79 -6.71 -0.11
CA ARG A 397 18.82 -5.57 -1.01
C ARG A 397 20.22 -5.01 -1.13
N VAL A 398 20.45 -4.33 -2.23
CA VAL A 398 21.59 -3.47 -2.45
C VAL A 398 21.12 -2.11 -2.92
N PRO A 399 21.89 -1.03 -2.70
CA PRO A 399 21.56 0.28 -3.22
C PRO A 399 21.38 0.23 -4.74
N GLY A 400 20.36 0.91 -5.25
CA GLY A 400 20.08 1.05 -6.68
C GLY A 400 20.55 2.38 -7.24
N CYS A 401 19.62 3.21 -7.74
CA CYS A 401 19.92 4.59 -8.15
C CYS A 401 20.36 5.43 -6.95
N GLU A 402 21.23 6.39 -7.19
CA GLU A 402 21.86 7.21 -6.16
C GLU A 402 21.70 8.70 -6.43
N LEU A 403 21.87 9.51 -5.39
CA LEU A 403 22.00 10.96 -5.52
C LEU A 403 23.47 11.32 -5.77
N VAL A 404 23.68 12.21 -6.72
CA VAL A 404 24.98 12.79 -7.04
C VAL A 404 24.94 14.31 -6.93
N ALA A 405 26.10 14.96 -6.79
CA ALA A 405 26.18 16.41 -6.75
C ALA A 405 25.58 17.03 -8.05
N HIS A 406 24.80 18.09 -7.88
CA HIS A 406 24.28 18.84 -9.02
C HIS A 406 25.42 19.50 -9.79
N PRO A 407 25.53 19.29 -11.12
CA PRO A 407 26.70 19.73 -11.89
C PRO A 407 26.90 21.25 -11.97
N ASN A 408 25.89 22.05 -11.65
CA ASN A 408 25.91 23.50 -11.79
C ASN A 408 25.47 24.26 -10.51
N GLN A 409 25.10 23.56 -9.43
CA GLN A 409 24.63 24.18 -8.18
C GLN A 409 25.28 23.49 -6.99
N GLU A 410 26.13 24.22 -6.29
CA GLU A 410 26.79 23.73 -5.09
C GLU A 410 25.79 23.39 -3.99
N GLY A 411 25.99 22.31 -3.26
CA GLY A 411 25.15 21.85 -2.17
C GLY A 411 23.83 21.16 -2.58
N LYS A 412 23.44 21.22 -3.86
CA LYS A 412 22.26 20.52 -4.37
C LYS A 412 22.62 19.12 -4.86
N GLN A 413 21.69 18.19 -4.69
CA GLN A 413 21.80 16.82 -5.23
C GLN A 413 20.76 16.59 -6.32
N VAL A 414 21.04 15.61 -7.18
CA VAL A 414 20.15 15.16 -8.27
C VAL A 414 20.19 13.64 -8.34
N LEU A 415 19.10 13.02 -8.76
CA LEU A 415 19.03 11.58 -8.95
C LEU A 415 19.76 11.18 -10.23
N GLN A 416 20.71 10.25 -10.12
CA GLN A 416 21.34 9.60 -11.26
C GLN A 416 20.63 8.29 -11.55
N VAL A 417 20.09 8.14 -12.76
CA VAL A 417 19.52 6.90 -13.28
C VAL A 417 20.46 6.35 -14.33
N LYS A 418 21.28 5.37 -13.92
CA LYS A 418 22.36 4.82 -14.74
C LYS A 418 22.37 3.30 -14.64
N TYR A 419 22.49 2.62 -15.78
CA TYR A 419 22.75 1.18 -15.82
C TYR A 419 24.13 0.87 -15.24
N ARG A 420 24.22 -0.21 -14.48
CA ARG A 420 25.48 -0.80 -14.00
C ARG A 420 25.31 -2.32 -14.02
N ALA A 421 26.14 -2.99 -14.82
CA ALA A 421 26.17 -4.44 -14.84
C ALA A 421 26.57 -5.00 -13.45
N ASP A 422 25.81 -5.96 -12.97
CA ASP A 422 26.10 -6.65 -11.72
C ASP A 422 25.41 -8.03 -11.73
N GLU A 423 26.21 -9.07 -11.98
CA GLU A 423 25.72 -10.44 -12.08
C GLU A 423 25.14 -11.01 -10.79
N SER A 424 25.38 -10.37 -9.64
CA SER A 424 24.84 -10.79 -8.36
C SER A 424 23.35 -10.42 -8.17
N LEU A 425 22.83 -9.53 -9.01
CA LEU A 425 21.46 -9.02 -8.89
C LEU A 425 20.43 -9.94 -9.56
N VAL A 426 19.19 -9.84 -9.08
CA VAL A 426 18.04 -10.51 -9.72
C VAL A 426 17.83 -9.97 -11.12
N ALA A 427 17.98 -8.65 -11.31
CA ALA A 427 17.90 -8.00 -12.60
C ALA A 427 18.99 -6.93 -12.72
N ASP A 428 19.58 -6.80 -13.89
CA ASP A 428 20.63 -5.80 -14.16
C ASP A 428 20.09 -4.38 -14.33
N THR A 429 18.77 -4.20 -14.17
CA THR A 429 18.09 -2.92 -14.29
C THR A 429 18.27 -2.08 -13.05
N ARG A 430 18.45 -0.77 -13.23
CA ARG A 430 18.46 0.21 -12.15
C ARG A 430 17.28 1.13 -12.31
N GLY A 431 16.49 1.29 -11.25
CA GLY A 431 15.31 2.13 -11.32
C GLY A 431 15.07 2.94 -10.05
N ALA A 432 14.18 3.91 -10.21
CA ALA A 432 13.71 4.79 -9.16
C ALA A 432 12.20 4.98 -9.30
N VAL A 433 11.46 4.65 -8.25
CA VAL A 433 10.00 4.66 -8.23
C VAL A 433 9.51 5.71 -7.26
N TRP A 434 8.57 6.52 -7.71
CA TRP A 434 7.96 7.61 -6.95
C TRP A 434 6.45 7.60 -7.08
N ASN A 435 5.73 7.63 -5.94
CA ASN A 435 4.27 7.67 -5.87
C ASN A 435 3.75 9.11 -5.89
N PHE A 436 2.57 9.30 -6.48
CA PHE A 436 1.78 10.53 -6.40
C PHE A 436 0.28 10.21 -6.36
N PRO A 437 -0.60 11.18 -6.00
CA PRO A 437 -2.04 10.95 -5.96
C PRO A 437 -2.58 10.38 -7.28
N VAL A 438 -3.46 9.39 -7.22
CA VAL A 438 -4.03 8.76 -8.41
C VAL A 438 -4.80 9.75 -9.27
N MET A 439 -4.55 9.74 -10.59
CA MET A 439 -5.14 10.68 -11.54
C MET A 439 -5.60 9.99 -12.82
N LYS A 440 -6.90 10.13 -13.16
CA LYS A 440 -7.43 9.74 -14.49
C LYS A 440 -7.07 10.79 -15.56
N GLN A 441 -6.90 12.03 -15.15
CA GLN A 441 -6.40 13.13 -15.98
C GLN A 441 -5.31 13.84 -15.19
N GLY A 442 -4.16 14.07 -15.79
CA GLY A 442 -3.05 14.67 -15.08
C GLY A 442 -1.87 15.03 -15.95
N THR A 443 -0.89 15.61 -15.30
CA THR A 443 0.37 16.03 -15.91
C THR A 443 1.53 15.59 -15.00
N PHE A 444 2.51 14.95 -15.59
CA PHE A 444 3.81 14.68 -14.96
C PHE A 444 4.86 15.56 -15.60
N LYS A 445 5.64 16.25 -14.80
CA LYS A 445 6.75 17.11 -15.23
C LYS A 445 8.03 16.67 -14.53
N THR A 446 9.14 16.80 -15.23
CA THR A 446 10.46 16.52 -14.66
C THR A 446 11.52 17.40 -15.37
N SER A 447 12.50 17.87 -14.59
CA SER A 447 13.72 18.45 -15.13
C SER A 447 14.78 17.38 -15.25
N ILE A 448 15.25 17.14 -16.47
CA ILE A 448 16.26 16.12 -16.76
C ILE A 448 17.43 16.69 -17.53
N ARG A 449 18.60 16.07 -17.34
CA ARG A 449 19.80 16.30 -18.16
C ARG A 449 20.23 14.98 -18.77
N ILE A 450 20.38 14.95 -20.08
CA ILE A 450 20.76 13.75 -20.85
C ILE A 450 22.16 13.97 -21.43
N PRO A 451 23.22 13.43 -20.81
CA PRO A 451 24.58 13.43 -21.37
C PRO A 451 24.63 12.77 -22.75
N GLU A 452 25.67 13.05 -23.51
CA GLU A 452 25.94 12.35 -24.78
C GLU A 452 26.22 10.89 -24.51
N GLY A 453 25.75 9.99 -25.37
CA GLY A 453 25.86 8.54 -25.18
C GLY A 453 24.91 7.93 -24.15
N SER A 454 23.98 8.71 -23.57
CA SER A 454 22.94 8.14 -22.72
C SER A 454 21.91 7.37 -23.54
N GLU A 455 21.75 6.10 -23.25
CA GLU A 455 20.84 5.17 -23.94
C GLU A 455 20.09 4.29 -22.94
N GLU A 456 19.00 3.66 -23.41
CA GLU A 456 18.19 2.68 -22.69
C GLU A 456 17.70 3.15 -21.30
N VAL A 457 17.39 4.44 -21.18
CA VAL A 457 16.71 5.00 -19.99
C VAL A 457 15.29 5.36 -20.34
N TYR A 458 14.35 4.92 -19.51
CA TYR A 458 12.93 5.05 -19.73
C TYR A 458 12.25 5.74 -18.56
N LEU A 459 11.20 6.50 -18.83
CA LEU A 459 10.21 6.95 -17.87
C LEU A 459 8.92 6.19 -18.14
N LEU A 460 8.45 5.47 -17.12
CA LEU A 460 7.20 4.72 -17.14
C LEU A 460 6.19 5.40 -16.22
N LEU A 461 4.96 5.51 -16.67
CA LEU A 461 3.83 5.93 -15.83
C LEU A 461 2.96 4.70 -15.53
N ASN A 462 2.75 4.42 -14.26
CA ASN A 462 2.10 3.19 -13.78
C ASN A 462 0.89 3.50 -12.89
N ASP A 463 -0.01 2.54 -12.75
CA ASP A 463 -1.17 2.57 -11.85
C ASP A 463 -0.91 1.85 -10.51
N ARG A 464 0.25 1.24 -10.36
CA ARG A 464 0.67 0.49 -9.18
C ARG A 464 2.18 0.52 -8.97
N TRP A 465 2.60 0.17 -7.77
CA TRP A 465 4.02 0.03 -7.46
C TRP A 465 4.59 -1.20 -8.16
N MET A 466 5.72 -1.00 -8.81
CA MET A 466 6.54 -2.06 -9.36
C MET A 466 7.93 -1.95 -8.77
N ASN A 467 8.59 -3.09 -8.57
CA ASN A 467 9.94 -3.11 -8.06
C ASN A 467 10.86 -2.26 -8.95
N PRO A 468 11.73 -1.41 -8.38
CA PRO A 468 12.60 -0.54 -9.18
C PRO A 468 13.43 -1.28 -10.23
N CYS A 469 13.84 -2.52 -9.97
CA CYS A 469 14.64 -3.32 -10.89
C CYS A 469 13.84 -4.29 -11.78
N ASP A 470 12.50 -4.25 -11.72
CA ASP A 470 11.66 -5.20 -12.44
C ASP A 470 11.43 -4.75 -13.88
N THR A 471 12.05 -5.48 -14.83
CA THR A 471 11.91 -5.21 -16.28
C THR A 471 10.49 -5.41 -16.80
N VAL A 472 9.64 -6.19 -16.10
CA VAL A 472 8.23 -6.37 -16.43
C VAL A 472 7.47 -5.04 -16.35
N ALA A 473 7.94 -4.07 -15.57
CA ALA A 473 7.36 -2.74 -15.49
C ALA A 473 7.21 -2.06 -16.87
N ARG A 474 8.10 -2.31 -17.81
CA ARG A 474 7.98 -1.78 -19.18
C ARG A 474 6.83 -2.39 -19.97
N HIS A 475 6.44 -3.61 -19.67
CA HIS A 475 5.31 -4.29 -20.33
C HIS A 475 3.98 -3.93 -19.66
N GLU A 476 4.01 -3.72 -18.36
CA GLU A 476 2.82 -3.49 -17.54
C GLU A 476 2.46 -1.99 -17.36
N CYS A 477 3.33 -1.06 -17.78
CA CYS A 477 3.07 0.38 -17.65
C CYS A 477 1.96 0.87 -18.57
N MET A 478 1.34 1.98 -18.18
CA MET A 478 0.33 2.68 -18.98
C MET A 478 0.96 3.49 -20.10
N TYR A 479 2.06 4.19 -19.80
CA TYR A 479 2.84 4.94 -20.81
C TYR A 479 4.32 4.71 -20.61
N GLU A 480 5.06 4.66 -21.71
CA GLU A 480 6.50 4.51 -21.74
C GLU A 480 7.13 5.59 -22.62
N VAL A 481 8.14 6.27 -22.09
CA VAL A 481 8.94 7.27 -22.82
C VAL A 481 10.41 6.87 -22.76
N ASN A 482 11.05 6.68 -23.89
CA ASN A 482 12.51 6.57 -23.95
C ASN A 482 13.11 7.98 -23.77
N LEU A 483 13.89 8.17 -22.73
CA LEU A 483 14.54 9.44 -22.39
C LEU A 483 15.86 9.64 -23.15
N SER A 484 15.86 9.43 -24.46
CA SER A 484 17.02 9.68 -25.32
C SER A 484 16.96 11.06 -25.97
N ARG A 485 18.12 11.65 -26.24
CA ARG A 485 18.22 12.94 -26.97
C ARG A 485 17.48 12.89 -28.31
N LYS A 486 17.62 11.79 -29.04
CA LYS A 486 16.98 11.56 -30.34
C LYS A 486 15.46 11.64 -30.24
N GLN A 487 14.88 10.90 -29.29
CA GLN A 487 13.43 10.81 -29.15
C GLN A 487 12.82 12.12 -28.65
N LEU A 488 13.50 12.80 -27.73
CA LEU A 488 13.03 14.06 -27.16
C LEU A 488 13.43 15.28 -28.00
N GLY A 489 14.24 15.11 -29.03
CA GLY A 489 14.74 16.20 -29.87
C GLY A 489 15.64 17.18 -29.12
N ILE A 490 16.39 16.69 -28.13
CA ILE A 490 17.37 17.41 -27.32
C ILE A 490 18.73 17.34 -28.05
N ARG A 491 19.44 18.46 -28.15
CA ARG A 491 20.70 18.55 -28.88
C ARG A 491 21.91 18.89 -28.02
N ASP A 492 21.68 19.38 -26.80
CA ASP A 492 22.74 19.83 -25.91
C ASP A 492 22.74 19.05 -24.59
N ASN A 493 23.69 19.33 -23.72
CA ASN A 493 23.86 18.72 -22.41
C ASN A 493 23.41 19.70 -21.31
N LYS A 494 22.22 20.29 -21.48
CA LYS A 494 21.59 21.18 -20.50
C LYS A 494 20.41 20.51 -19.81
N TRP A 495 19.87 21.18 -18.84
CA TRP A 495 18.62 20.81 -18.20
C TRP A 495 17.43 21.14 -19.12
N HIS A 496 16.49 20.19 -19.23
CA HIS A 496 15.29 20.33 -20.03
C HIS A 496 14.07 19.89 -19.22
N GLU A 497 12.99 20.66 -19.25
CA GLU A 497 11.70 20.26 -18.70
C GLU A 497 11.01 19.33 -19.69
N VAL A 498 10.71 18.11 -19.24
CA VAL A 498 9.86 17.15 -19.96
C VAL A 498 8.50 17.12 -19.28
N THR A 499 7.45 17.37 -20.04
CA THR A 499 6.06 17.34 -19.58
C THR A 499 5.30 16.26 -20.32
N ILE A 500 4.62 15.37 -19.58
CA ILE A 500 3.73 14.33 -20.11
C ILE A 500 2.34 14.60 -19.55
N SER A 501 1.35 14.77 -20.44
CA SER A 501 -0.04 15.01 -20.05
C SER A 501 -0.95 13.92 -20.62
N TRP A 502 -1.86 13.41 -19.82
CA TRP A 502 -2.80 12.36 -20.18
C TRP A 502 -4.23 12.69 -19.77
N ASP A 503 -5.19 12.06 -20.47
CA ASP A 503 -6.59 12.06 -20.12
C ASP A 503 -7.19 10.70 -20.49
N LEU A 504 -7.38 9.83 -19.50
CA LEU A 504 -7.86 8.47 -19.68
C LEU A 504 -9.33 8.39 -20.09
N LYS A 505 -10.07 9.51 -20.07
CA LYS A 505 -11.45 9.61 -20.58
C LYS A 505 -11.51 9.73 -22.10
N GLN A 506 -10.42 10.12 -22.75
CA GLN A 506 -10.37 10.24 -24.19
C GLN A 506 -10.28 8.87 -24.86
N LYS A 507 -10.84 8.76 -26.07
CA LYS A 507 -10.71 7.55 -26.91
C LYS A 507 -9.24 7.24 -27.15
N ASN A 508 -8.80 6.01 -26.87
CA ASN A 508 -7.42 5.55 -26.94
C ASN A 508 -6.46 6.28 -25.99
N ALA A 509 -6.93 7.22 -25.17
CA ALA A 509 -6.20 7.96 -24.15
C ALA A 509 -4.73 8.27 -24.52
N PRO A 510 -4.43 8.96 -25.63
CA PRO A 510 -3.06 9.28 -26.00
C PRO A 510 -2.48 10.30 -25.02
N ALA A 511 -1.27 10.03 -24.50
CA ALA A 511 -0.53 11.05 -23.78
C ALA A 511 0.27 11.94 -24.74
N ARG A 512 0.49 13.20 -24.32
CA ARG A 512 1.20 14.23 -25.07
C ARG A 512 2.51 14.55 -24.38
N ILE A 513 3.58 14.74 -25.16
CA ILE A 513 4.88 15.16 -24.65
C ILE A 513 5.20 16.58 -25.09
N GLN A 514 5.74 17.35 -24.17
CA GLN A 514 6.40 18.65 -24.43
C GLN A 514 7.82 18.60 -23.86
N VAL A 515 8.74 19.30 -24.51
CA VAL A 515 10.08 19.57 -23.99
C VAL A 515 10.29 21.06 -24.04
N ASP A 516 10.59 21.69 -22.91
CA ASP A 516 10.70 23.15 -22.73
C ASP A 516 9.48 23.90 -23.28
N GLY A 517 8.28 23.39 -22.94
CA GLY A 517 7.00 23.96 -23.41
C GLY A 517 6.69 23.69 -24.88
N LYS A 518 7.61 23.15 -25.65
CA LYS A 518 7.41 22.87 -27.08
C LYS A 518 6.86 21.45 -27.28
N LYS A 519 5.73 21.34 -27.96
CA LYS A 519 5.14 20.03 -28.31
C LYS A 519 6.11 19.21 -29.14
N ARG A 520 6.17 17.93 -28.83
CA ARG A 520 6.88 16.94 -29.65
C ARG A 520 5.89 16.15 -30.49
N ASN A 521 6.26 15.84 -31.71
CA ASN A 521 5.47 14.97 -32.59
C ASN A 521 5.67 13.49 -32.20
N LEU A 522 5.50 13.23 -30.90
CA LEU A 522 5.59 11.92 -30.29
C LEU A 522 4.25 11.62 -29.62
N ARG A 523 3.54 10.64 -30.15
CA ARG A 523 2.30 10.17 -29.57
C ARG A 523 2.60 8.94 -28.71
N LEU A 524 2.30 9.05 -27.42
CA LEU A 524 2.34 7.93 -26.50
C LEU A 524 0.95 7.27 -26.49
N ASN A 525 0.89 6.03 -26.95
CA ASN A 525 -0.34 5.25 -26.85
C ASN A 525 -0.45 4.65 -25.44
N LEU A 526 -1.69 4.60 -24.94
CA LEU A 526 -1.98 3.83 -23.73
C LEU A 526 -1.69 2.34 -24.01
N LYS A 527 -0.74 1.76 -23.29
CA LYS A 527 -0.34 0.37 -23.48
C LYS A 527 -1.30 -0.61 -22.83
N ARG A 528 -1.83 -0.24 -21.66
CA ARG A 528 -2.76 -1.05 -20.87
C ARG A 528 -3.85 -0.18 -20.25
N PRO A 529 -5.06 -0.67 -20.11
CA PRO A 529 -6.12 0.03 -19.39
C PRO A 529 -5.80 0.05 -17.88
N THR A 530 -6.29 1.08 -17.20
CA THR A 530 -6.29 1.16 -15.74
C THR A 530 -7.68 1.54 -15.24
N LEU A 531 -8.11 0.96 -14.12
CA LEU A 531 -9.42 1.23 -13.53
C LEU A 531 -9.45 2.52 -12.73
N HIS A 532 -8.35 2.83 -12.06
CA HIS A 532 -8.29 3.94 -11.11
C HIS A 532 -7.56 5.17 -11.65
N GLY A 533 -6.54 4.97 -12.47
CA GLY A 533 -5.70 6.04 -12.99
C GLY A 533 -4.22 5.79 -12.73
N ILE A 534 -3.41 6.79 -13.03
CA ILE A 534 -1.95 6.74 -12.89
C ILE A 534 -1.57 7.34 -11.55
N SER A 535 -0.65 6.68 -10.83
CA SER A 535 -0.19 7.08 -9.50
C SER A 535 1.31 6.92 -9.28
N TYR A 536 2.06 6.49 -10.31
CA TYR A 536 3.49 6.24 -10.21
C TYR A 536 4.27 6.75 -11.40
N ALA A 537 5.45 7.32 -11.12
CA ALA A 537 6.52 7.51 -12.07
C ALA A 537 7.67 6.54 -11.73
N HIS A 538 8.19 5.84 -12.75
CA HIS A 538 9.26 4.89 -12.61
C HIS A 538 10.33 5.21 -13.67
N PHE A 539 11.45 5.76 -13.24
CA PHE A 539 12.63 5.91 -14.08
C PHE A 539 13.41 4.59 -14.07
N MET A 540 13.82 4.12 -15.24
CA MET A 540 14.45 2.80 -15.37
C MET A 540 15.59 2.85 -16.40
N ALA A 541 16.80 2.49 -15.97
CA ALA A 541 17.92 2.23 -16.86
C ALA A 541 18.03 0.73 -17.09
N CYS A 542 17.82 0.30 -18.34
CA CYS A 542 17.87 -1.10 -18.75
C CYS A 542 19.30 -1.52 -19.14
N PRO A 543 19.57 -2.83 -19.22
CA PRO A 543 20.85 -3.34 -19.71
C PRO A 543 21.22 -2.76 -21.08
N ALA A 544 22.42 -2.20 -21.15
CA ALA A 544 23.00 -1.60 -22.34
C ALA A 544 24.53 -1.63 -22.22
N GLN A 545 25.23 -1.11 -23.21
CA GLN A 545 26.66 -0.77 -23.04
C GLN A 545 26.78 0.28 -21.92
N GLU A 546 27.90 0.31 -21.21
CA GLU A 546 28.14 1.28 -20.17
C GLU A 546 27.98 2.70 -20.74
N ASN A 547 27.07 3.49 -20.15
CA ASN A 547 26.77 4.84 -20.60
C ASN A 547 26.53 5.75 -19.38
N PRO A 548 26.57 7.08 -19.55
CA PRO A 548 26.47 8.02 -18.44
C PRO A 548 25.09 8.03 -17.73
N GLY A 549 24.05 7.46 -18.34
CA GLY A 549 22.68 7.54 -17.83
C GLY A 549 22.11 8.96 -17.94
N ILE A 550 21.12 9.27 -17.11
CA ILE A 550 20.51 10.60 -17.03
C ILE A 550 20.59 11.14 -15.61
N LEU A 551 20.45 12.47 -15.48
CA LEU A 551 20.25 13.13 -14.22
C LEU A 551 18.82 13.68 -14.15
N VAL A 552 18.16 13.52 -13.00
CA VAL A 552 16.84 14.06 -12.71
C VAL A 552 16.99 15.08 -11.59
N GLU A 553 16.55 16.31 -11.84
CA GLU A 553 16.70 17.43 -10.90
C GLU A 553 15.47 17.57 -9.98
N TRP A 554 14.30 17.37 -10.53
CA TRP A 554 13.03 17.39 -9.80
C TRP A 554 11.93 16.70 -10.60
N VAL A 555 10.88 16.33 -9.90
CA VAL A 555 9.64 15.77 -10.46
C VAL A 555 8.43 16.49 -9.88
N LYS A 556 7.37 16.60 -10.68
CA LYS A 556 6.07 17.11 -10.26
C LYS A 556 4.95 16.35 -10.96
N ALA A 557 3.96 15.91 -10.19
CA ALA A 557 2.70 15.40 -10.73
C ALA A 557 1.56 16.33 -10.30
N SER A 558 0.62 16.63 -11.17
CA SER A 558 -0.54 17.48 -10.87
C SER A 558 -1.75 17.11 -11.72
N LYS A 559 -2.94 17.33 -11.16
CA LYS A 559 -4.23 17.16 -11.84
C LYS A 559 -4.48 18.30 -12.83
#